data_cbeed2d97d2fdc26d6cd76792e0f7b07
#
_entry.id   cbeed2d97d2fdc26d6cd76792e0f7b07
#
_cell.length_a   1.000
_cell.length_b   1.000
_cell.length_c   1.000
_cell.angle_alpha   90.00
_cell.angle_beta   90.00
_cell.angle_gamma   90.00
#
_symmetry.space_group_name_H-M   'P 1'
#
loop_
_entity.id
_entity.type
_entity.pdbx_description
1 polymer ?
#
loop_
_entity_poly.entity_id
_entity_poly.type
_entity_poly.pdbx_seq_one_letter_code
_entity_poly.pdbx_strand_id
1 'polypeptide(L)'
;MKKKILFVASEFASGMIPFAATAINALAKDDRFEVHCLCVNSGIYSYRNIILQEANPVFLEYPKSKMMKLFYKLWPLEIIKHLSQLEKSINPDAVHFLTGDFTLALYICLNNKRTFYYTVHDLHPHEVVRKTLLGYLMQKYIIWGYKLCRNIIPNLTTSSYFQLKELKEIYPCKKVKYTSFPSLITSLIINGKKMPLEVSGLKEYILFFGTVDKYKGVDLLVDAYCNLTCKSLKLVIAGRGFDIETHNENIIRINRFIEDEEVAYLFKKAKFIVYPYRSATMSGVLSLAYYFNKKVLASTIPFFEDNATLNVVLFKVNDIDDLERKMKSLIFGKNLSVDPTSYLNIYGEGTLINSYWGLYDCLLYTSPSPRD
;
A
#
# COMPACT_ATOMS: atom_id res chain seq x y z
N MET A 1 -15.17 20.21 18.29
CA MET A 1 -13.98 20.86 17.71
C MET A 1 -13.34 19.87 16.74
N LYS A 2 -13.02 20.28 15.51
CA LYS A 2 -12.36 19.40 14.53
C LYS A 2 -10.94 19.09 14.99
N LYS A 3 -10.46 17.86 14.73
CA LYS A 3 -9.05 17.49 14.97
C LYS A 3 -8.19 18.03 13.84
N LYS A 4 -7.19 18.83 14.17
CA LYS A 4 -6.23 19.39 13.21
C LYS A 4 -5.07 18.43 12.99
N ILE A 5 -4.97 17.87 11.79
CA ILE A 5 -3.93 16.89 11.44
C ILE A 5 -3.06 17.44 10.33
N LEU A 6 -1.75 17.44 10.55
CA LEU A 6 -0.76 17.72 9.51
C LEU A 6 -0.15 16.40 9.04
N PHE A 7 -0.51 15.98 7.83
CA PHE A 7 0.11 14.83 7.18
C PHE A 7 1.40 15.21 6.45
N VAL A 8 2.38 14.33 6.52
CA VAL A 8 3.66 14.46 5.80
C VAL A 8 3.85 13.24 4.92
N ALA A 9 4.09 13.46 3.63
CA ALA A 9 4.36 12.43 2.63
C ALA A 9 5.57 12.84 1.80
N SER A 10 6.77 12.50 2.28
CA SER A 10 8.04 12.84 1.63
C SER A 10 8.54 11.80 0.65
N GLU A 11 7.94 10.61 0.61
CA GLU A 11 8.24 9.57 -0.36
C GLU A 11 7.19 9.52 -1.48
N PHE A 12 7.67 9.29 -2.70
CA PHE A 12 6.89 9.32 -3.94
C PHE A 12 7.02 8.01 -4.75
N ALA A 13 7.33 6.90 -4.10
CA ALA A 13 7.30 5.58 -4.76
C ALA A 13 5.87 5.26 -5.22
N SER A 14 5.74 4.50 -6.31
CA SER A 14 4.47 4.20 -6.96
C SER A 14 3.37 3.63 -6.03
N GLY A 15 3.76 2.92 -4.98
CA GLY A 15 2.81 2.41 -3.98
C GLY A 15 2.49 3.40 -2.86
N MET A 16 3.37 4.36 -2.59
CA MET A 16 3.22 5.30 -1.47
C MET A 16 2.25 6.44 -1.79
N ILE A 17 2.23 6.92 -3.04
CA ILE A 17 1.34 8.00 -3.46
C ILE A 17 -0.13 7.62 -3.33
N PRO A 18 -0.62 6.50 -3.89
CA PRO A 18 -2.01 6.09 -3.72
C PRO A 18 -2.37 5.86 -2.25
N PHE A 19 -1.47 5.25 -1.46
CA PHE A 19 -1.68 5.05 -0.04
C PHE A 19 -1.93 6.37 0.71
N ALA A 20 -0.98 7.31 0.61
CA ALA A 20 -1.06 8.58 1.31
C ALA A 20 -2.24 9.44 0.79
N ALA A 21 -2.41 9.52 -0.53
CA ALA A 21 -3.47 10.33 -1.12
C ALA A 21 -4.88 9.84 -0.73
N THR A 22 -5.12 8.53 -0.75
CA THR A 22 -6.41 7.99 -0.34
C THR A 22 -6.71 8.27 1.13
N ALA A 23 -5.72 8.09 2.02
CA ALA A 23 -5.89 8.40 3.44
C ALA A 23 -6.15 9.90 3.68
N ILE A 24 -5.34 10.77 3.09
CA ILE A 24 -5.48 12.24 3.22
C ILE A 24 -6.85 12.69 2.71
N ASN A 25 -7.23 12.27 1.51
CA ASN A 25 -8.50 12.69 0.89
C ASN A 25 -9.72 12.19 1.65
N ALA A 26 -9.68 10.96 2.17
CA ALA A 26 -10.78 10.42 2.95
C ALA A 26 -11.02 11.24 4.23
N LEU A 27 -9.94 11.56 4.95
CA LEU A 27 -10.05 12.34 6.18
C LEU A 27 -10.42 13.81 5.90
N ALA A 28 -9.96 14.39 4.78
CA ALA A 28 -10.28 15.77 4.42
C ALA A 28 -11.76 16.00 4.14
N LYS A 29 -12.51 14.96 3.73
CA LYS A 29 -13.95 15.00 3.50
C LYS A 29 -14.77 14.83 4.77
N ASP A 30 -14.19 14.36 5.86
CA ASP A 30 -14.91 14.08 7.10
C ASP A 30 -14.90 15.29 8.03
N ASP A 31 -16.07 15.68 8.50
CA ASP A 31 -16.28 16.88 9.33
C ASP A 31 -15.58 16.83 10.70
N ARG A 32 -15.13 15.68 11.15
CA ARG A 32 -14.37 15.49 12.39
C ARG A 32 -12.94 16.00 12.29
N PHE A 33 -12.41 16.20 11.07
CA PHE A 33 -11.03 16.59 10.83
C PHE A 33 -10.89 17.95 10.15
N GLU A 34 -9.80 18.63 10.45
CA GLU A 34 -9.21 19.71 9.68
C GLU A 34 -7.86 19.21 9.19
N VAL A 35 -7.78 18.89 7.92
CA VAL A 35 -6.61 18.23 7.32
C VAL A 35 -5.73 19.24 6.62
N HIS A 36 -4.43 19.15 6.88
CA HIS A 36 -3.37 19.82 6.14
C HIS A 36 -2.36 18.78 5.69
N CYS A 37 -1.70 18.96 4.54
CA CYS A 37 -0.67 18.03 4.12
C CYS A 37 0.52 18.70 3.43
N LEU A 38 1.71 18.15 3.68
CA LEU A 38 2.96 18.47 3.01
C LEU A 38 3.40 17.27 2.19
N CYS A 39 3.37 17.40 0.87
CA CYS A 39 3.65 16.31 -0.06
C CYS A 39 4.83 16.66 -0.97
N VAL A 40 5.73 15.71 -1.21
CA VAL A 40 6.86 15.85 -2.14
C VAL A 40 6.56 15.14 -3.45
N ASN A 41 6.63 15.89 -4.55
CA ASN A 41 6.43 15.37 -5.90
C ASN A 41 7.75 15.00 -6.56
N SER A 42 7.75 13.99 -7.43
CA SER A 42 8.79 13.77 -8.42
C SER A 42 8.23 13.96 -9.83
N GLY A 43 9.10 14.20 -10.81
CA GLY A 43 8.66 14.53 -12.18
C GLY A 43 7.76 13.48 -12.86
N ILE A 44 7.77 12.21 -12.37
CA ILE A 44 6.94 11.11 -12.90
C ILE A 44 5.74 10.86 -11.99
N TYR A 45 5.91 11.02 -10.66
CA TYR A 45 4.90 10.75 -9.65
C TYR A 45 4.54 12.03 -8.91
N SER A 46 3.26 12.42 -8.96
CA SER A 46 2.79 13.68 -8.41
C SER A 46 1.53 13.50 -7.58
N TYR A 47 1.52 14.12 -6.41
CA TYR A 47 0.34 14.26 -5.56
C TYR A 47 -0.62 15.35 -6.06
N ARG A 48 -0.15 16.30 -6.91
CA ARG A 48 -0.92 17.50 -7.33
C ARG A 48 -2.27 17.18 -7.95
N ASN A 49 -2.34 16.11 -8.73
CA ASN A 49 -3.55 15.74 -9.46
C ASN A 49 -4.47 14.78 -8.68
N ILE A 50 -4.04 14.37 -7.48
CA ILE A 50 -4.71 13.32 -6.71
C ILE A 50 -5.22 13.86 -5.38
N ILE A 51 -4.46 14.75 -4.71
CA ILE A 51 -4.85 15.34 -3.42
C ILE A 51 -5.92 16.40 -3.66
N LEU A 52 -6.99 16.33 -2.87
CA LEU A 52 -8.08 17.30 -2.88
C LEU A 52 -7.66 18.63 -2.24
N GLN A 53 -8.28 19.74 -2.67
CA GLN A 53 -8.01 21.07 -2.12
C GLN A 53 -8.45 21.21 -0.66
N GLU A 54 -9.48 20.48 -0.27
CA GLU A 54 -10.00 20.38 1.11
C GLU A 54 -8.96 19.86 2.11
N ALA A 55 -7.92 19.19 1.62
CA ALA A 55 -6.78 18.75 2.44
C ALA A 55 -5.73 19.84 2.66
N ASN A 56 -5.97 21.10 2.23
CA ASN A 56 -5.04 22.23 2.34
C ASN A 56 -3.59 21.84 1.96
N PRO A 57 -3.34 21.39 0.72
CA PRO A 57 -2.08 20.79 0.35
C PRO A 57 -0.97 21.82 0.12
N VAL A 58 0.23 21.52 0.61
CA VAL A 58 1.49 22.16 0.24
C VAL A 58 2.34 21.15 -0.51
N PHE A 59 2.74 21.50 -1.74
CA PHE A 59 3.51 20.64 -2.62
C PHE A 59 4.93 21.15 -2.78
N LEU A 60 5.91 20.28 -2.57
CA LEU A 60 7.33 20.52 -2.85
C LEU A 60 7.79 19.63 -4.00
N GLU A 61 8.75 20.13 -4.77
CA GLU A 61 9.29 19.38 -5.91
C GLU A 61 10.62 18.72 -5.55
N TYR A 62 10.72 17.41 -5.81
CA TYR A 62 11.97 16.69 -5.64
C TYR A 62 13.01 17.14 -6.69
N PRO A 63 14.25 17.39 -6.30
CA PRO A 63 15.27 17.90 -7.22
C PRO A 63 15.48 17.03 -8.46
N LYS A 64 15.74 17.66 -9.61
CA LYS A 64 15.96 16.93 -10.88
C LYS A 64 17.38 16.43 -11.03
N SER A 65 18.39 17.23 -10.66
CA SER A 65 19.80 16.88 -10.83
C SER A 65 20.28 15.81 -9.86
N LYS A 66 21.22 14.97 -10.28
CA LYS A 66 21.76 13.88 -9.44
C LYS A 66 22.42 14.39 -8.16
N MET A 67 23.17 15.49 -8.26
CA MET A 67 23.86 16.10 -7.14
C MET A 67 22.84 16.68 -6.12
N MET A 68 21.87 17.44 -6.60
CA MET A 68 20.84 18.00 -5.71
C MET A 68 19.95 16.91 -5.07
N LYS A 69 19.71 15.79 -5.76
CA LYS A 69 19.03 14.62 -5.17
C LYS A 69 19.80 14.04 -4.00
N LEU A 70 21.13 13.97 -4.08
CA LEU A 70 21.97 13.51 -2.99
C LEU A 70 21.92 14.50 -1.82
N PHE A 71 22.07 15.80 -2.08
CA PHE A 71 21.93 16.83 -1.05
C PHE A 71 20.58 16.81 -0.39
N TYR A 72 19.48 16.70 -1.14
CA TYR A 72 18.14 16.62 -0.59
C TYR A 72 17.97 15.42 0.38
N LYS A 73 18.54 14.26 0.03
CA LYS A 73 18.47 13.08 0.89
C LYS A 73 19.27 13.22 2.17
N LEU A 74 20.43 13.87 2.12
CA LEU A 74 21.30 14.06 3.28
C LEU A 74 20.92 15.28 4.10
N TRP A 75 20.38 16.32 3.47
CA TRP A 75 20.10 17.61 4.10
C TRP A 75 18.82 18.24 3.53
N PRO A 76 17.64 17.77 3.89
CA PRO A 76 16.35 18.18 3.30
C PRO A 76 15.85 19.52 3.88
N LEU A 77 16.66 20.59 3.76
CA LEU A 77 16.38 21.91 4.38
C LEU A 77 15.05 22.51 3.94
N GLU A 78 14.70 22.38 2.67
CA GLU A 78 13.47 22.97 2.11
C GLU A 78 12.23 22.34 2.76
N ILE A 79 12.15 21.01 2.81
CA ILE A 79 11.01 20.34 3.44
C ILE A 79 10.97 20.62 4.95
N ILE A 80 12.12 20.67 5.64
CA ILE A 80 12.21 20.99 7.07
C ILE A 80 11.69 22.40 7.32
N LYS A 81 12.08 23.38 6.49
CA LYS A 81 11.62 24.78 6.61
C LYS A 81 10.10 24.86 6.48
N HIS A 82 9.53 24.26 5.41
CA HIS A 82 8.08 24.27 5.19
C HIS A 82 7.31 23.53 6.29
N LEU A 83 7.82 22.37 6.72
CA LEU A 83 7.21 21.61 7.81
C LEU A 83 7.17 22.46 9.11
N SER A 84 8.28 23.10 9.47
CA SER A 84 8.36 23.95 10.65
C SER A 84 7.44 25.18 10.56
N GLN A 85 7.29 25.77 9.38
CA GLN A 85 6.38 26.89 9.15
C GLN A 85 4.92 26.44 9.28
N LEU A 86 4.55 25.31 8.69
CA LEU A 86 3.20 24.74 8.79
C LEU A 86 2.85 24.36 10.23
N GLU A 87 3.75 23.68 10.95
CA GLU A 87 3.52 23.37 12.36
C GLU A 87 3.22 24.63 13.19
N LYS A 88 3.97 25.73 12.97
CA LYS A 88 3.77 26.99 13.70
C LYS A 88 2.47 27.69 13.33
N SER A 89 2.10 27.72 12.04
CA SER A 89 0.91 28.44 11.56
C SER A 89 -0.39 27.70 11.86
N ILE A 90 -0.40 26.36 11.76
CA ILE A 90 -1.59 25.52 11.92
C ILE A 90 -1.80 25.17 13.40
N ASN A 91 -0.71 24.98 14.15
CA ASN A 91 -0.70 24.42 15.50
C ASN A 91 -1.50 23.09 15.55
N PRO A 92 -1.07 22.03 14.81
CA PRO A 92 -1.83 20.82 14.67
C PRO A 92 -1.87 19.99 15.96
N ASP A 93 -2.98 19.28 16.19
CA ASP A 93 -3.10 18.31 17.28
C ASP A 93 -2.17 17.11 17.07
N ALA A 94 -1.92 16.75 15.81
CA ALA A 94 -0.98 15.69 15.43
C ALA A 94 -0.26 16.00 14.12
N VAL A 95 1.01 15.61 14.05
CA VAL A 95 1.80 15.52 12.80
C VAL A 95 2.01 14.04 12.48
N HIS A 96 1.51 13.59 11.35
CA HIS A 96 1.57 12.19 10.97
C HIS A 96 2.40 11.97 9.70
N PHE A 97 3.53 11.31 9.85
CA PHE A 97 4.41 10.90 8.77
C PHE A 97 3.82 9.63 8.13
N LEU A 98 3.17 9.79 6.98
CA LEU A 98 2.40 8.72 6.31
C LEU A 98 3.24 7.80 5.45
N THR A 99 4.38 8.28 4.97
CA THR A 99 5.31 7.52 4.14
C THR A 99 6.56 7.14 4.93
N GLY A 100 7.61 6.62 4.27
CA GLY A 100 8.84 6.25 4.98
C GLY A 100 9.53 7.41 5.69
N ASP A 101 9.54 8.59 5.04
CA ASP A 101 10.05 9.85 5.60
C ASP A 101 11.46 9.81 6.20
N PHE A 102 12.30 8.84 5.75
CA PHE A 102 13.65 8.62 6.28
C PHE A 102 14.56 9.84 6.14
N THR A 103 14.30 10.71 5.15
CA THR A 103 15.04 11.97 4.96
C THR A 103 14.82 12.95 6.10
N LEU A 104 13.69 12.85 6.80
CA LEU A 104 13.33 13.67 7.95
C LEU A 104 13.78 13.09 9.29
N ALA A 105 14.47 11.93 9.30
CA ALA A 105 14.83 11.23 10.54
C ALA A 105 15.61 12.11 11.52
N LEU A 106 16.57 12.92 11.06
CA LEU A 106 17.31 13.86 11.90
C LEU A 106 16.43 14.99 12.44
N TYR A 107 15.54 15.54 11.61
CA TYR A 107 14.57 16.56 12.05
C TYR A 107 13.66 16.00 13.16
N ILE A 108 13.14 14.78 12.97
CA ILE A 108 12.31 14.08 13.95
C ILE A 108 13.09 13.86 15.25
N CYS A 109 14.37 13.48 15.16
CA CYS A 109 15.24 13.27 16.31
C CYS A 109 15.40 14.56 17.14
N LEU A 110 15.63 15.69 16.49
CA LEU A 110 15.83 16.97 17.14
C LEU A 110 14.55 17.62 17.68
N ASN A 111 13.39 17.23 17.12
CA ASN A 111 12.09 17.82 17.44
C ASN A 111 11.11 16.79 18.01
N ASN A 112 11.58 15.77 18.72
CA ASN A 112 10.72 14.70 19.24
C ASN A 112 9.55 15.29 20.06
N LYS A 113 8.33 15.12 19.54
CA LYS A 113 7.09 15.61 20.15
C LYS A 113 6.14 14.45 20.39
N ARG A 114 5.36 14.50 21.48
CA ARG A 114 4.34 13.50 21.80
C ARG A 114 3.21 13.42 20.76
N THR A 115 3.04 14.45 19.94
CA THR A 115 2.04 14.54 18.88
C THR A 115 2.50 13.96 17.54
N PHE A 116 3.74 13.45 17.47
CA PHE A 116 4.24 12.80 16.27
C PHE A 116 3.73 11.37 16.15
N TYR A 117 3.23 11.05 14.95
CA TYR A 117 2.81 9.71 14.53
C TYR A 117 3.63 9.28 13.32
N TYR A 118 3.91 7.99 13.23
CA TYR A 118 4.67 7.42 12.12
C TYR A 118 4.05 6.11 11.63
N THR A 119 3.70 6.06 10.34
CA THR A 119 3.21 4.84 9.71
C THR A 119 4.38 3.94 9.31
N VAL A 120 4.46 2.78 9.89
CA VAL A 120 5.43 1.74 9.56
C VAL A 120 4.84 0.87 8.45
N HIS A 121 5.37 1.02 7.22
CA HIS A 121 4.92 0.24 6.06
C HIS A 121 5.54 -1.14 6.04
N ASP A 122 6.83 -1.23 6.32
CA ASP A 122 7.57 -2.48 6.30
C ASP A 122 8.61 -2.48 7.42
N LEU A 123 8.43 -3.39 8.37
CA LEU A 123 9.37 -3.55 9.47
C LEU A 123 10.66 -4.24 9.00
N HIS A 124 10.52 -5.15 8.04
CA HIS A 124 11.60 -5.92 7.41
C HIS A 124 11.66 -5.61 5.90
N PRO A 125 12.23 -4.44 5.51
CA PRO A 125 12.31 -4.07 4.10
C PRO A 125 13.00 -5.16 3.28
N HIS A 126 12.44 -5.48 2.13
CA HIS A 126 13.04 -6.45 1.22
C HIS A 126 14.46 -6.03 0.84
N GLU A 127 15.40 -6.96 0.96
CA GLU A 127 16.79 -6.71 0.57
C GLU A 127 16.88 -6.51 -0.95
N VAL A 128 17.22 -5.28 -1.35
CA VAL A 128 17.52 -4.97 -2.74
C VAL A 128 19.01 -5.12 -2.95
N VAL A 129 19.41 -6.13 -3.72
CA VAL A 129 20.83 -6.33 -4.08
C VAL A 129 21.33 -5.12 -4.86
N ARG A 130 22.20 -4.31 -4.25
CA ARG A 130 22.82 -3.14 -4.87
C ARG A 130 24.19 -3.53 -5.46
N LYS A 131 24.35 -3.26 -6.76
CA LYS A 131 25.59 -3.59 -7.50
C LYS A 131 26.75 -2.61 -7.24
N THR A 132 26.50 -1.46 -6.60
CA THR A 132 27.53 -0.42 -6.38
C THR A 132 27.69 -0.10 -4.90
N LEU A 133 28.93 0.26 -4.48
CA LEU A 133 29.21 0.66 -3.10
C LEU A 133 28.34 1.84 -2.64
N LEU A 134 28.19 2.85 -3.49
CA LEU A 134 27.32 4.01 -3.18
C LEU A 134 25.85 3.56 -2.97
N GLY A 135 25.36 2.64 -3.80
CA GLY A 135 24.02 2.09 -3.65
C GLY A 135 23.85 1.33 -2.33
N TYR A 136 24.87 0.58 -1.92
CA TYR A 136 24.88 -0.11 -0.63
C TYR A 136 24.86 0.86 0.55
N LEU A 137 25.71 1.90 0.53
CA LEU A 137 25.75 2.93 1.59
C LEU A 137 24.43 3.67 1.70
N MET A 138 23.82 4.03 0.56
CA MET A 138 22.50 4.68 0.53
C MET A 138 21.40 3.76 1.10
N GLN A 139 21.46 2.48 0.84
CA GLN A 139 20.51 1.53 1.42
C GLN A 139 20.65 1.45 2.95
N LYS A 140 21.89 1.39 3.45
CA LYS A 140 22.13 1.42 4.91
C LYS A 140 21.65 2.72 5.55
N TYR A 141 21.83 3.87 4.88
CA TYR A 141 21.31 5.16 5.32
C TYR A 141 19.77 5.19 5.39
N ILE A 142 19.09 4.67 4.37
CA ILE A 142 17.63 4.57 4.36
C ILE A 142 17.12 3.70 5.51
N ILE A 143 17.70 2.51 5.68
CA ILE A 143 17.33 1.58 6.77
C ILE A 143 17.60 2.22 8.15
N TRP A 144 18.72 2.92 8.30
CA TRP A 144 19.03 3.66 9.51
C TRP A 144 17.98 4.74 9.79
N GLY A 145 17.61 5.54 8.78
CA GLY A 145 16.58 6.57 8.92
C GLY A 145 15.22 6.01 9.35
N TYR A 146 14.76 4.91 8.74
CA TYR A 146 13.54 4.22 9.17
C TYR A 146 13.63 3.71 10.61
N LYS A 147 14.77 3.13 11.00
CA LYS A 147 14.99 2.68 12.38
C LYS A 147 14.98 3.84 13.36
N LEU A 148 15.60 4.97 13.00
CA LEU A 148 15.63 6.16 13.82
C LEU A 148 14.21 6.73 14.04
N CYS A 149 13.41 6.87 12.99
CA CYS A 149 12.01 7.30 13.10
C CYS A 149 11.22 6.37 14.04
N ARG A 150 11.32 5.05 13.85
CA ARG A 150 10.64 4.07 14.71
C ARG A 150 11.10 4.13 16.16
N ASN A 151 12.38 4.40 16.41
CA ASN A 151 12.91 4.45 17.77
C ASN A 151 12.50 5.72 18.52
N ILE A 152 12.36 6.84 17.82
CA ILE A 152 12.14 8.15 18.46
C ILE A 152 10.67 8.50 18.57
N ILE A 153 9.87 8.31 17.50
CA ILE A 153 8.46 8.67 17.51
C ILE A 153 7.70 7.78 18.48
N PRO A 154 6.94 8.36 19.42
CA PRO A 154 6.24 7.61 20.47
C PRO A 154 4.99 6.87 19.95
N ASN A 155 4.35 7.35 18.89
CA ASN A 155 3.12 6.79 18.35
C ASN A 155 3.41 6.16 16.98
N LEU A 156 3.34 4.84 16.91
CA LEU A 156 3.54 4.09 15.67
C LEU A 156 2.20 3.57 15.16
N THR A 157 2.04 3.55 13.85
CA THR A 157 0.88 2.94 13.19
C THR A 157 1.31 1.94 12.14
N THR A 158 0.47 1.00 11.84
CA THR A 158 0.65 0.05 10.73
C THR A 158 -0.70 -0.43 10.23
N SER A 159 -0.76 -0.86 8.98
CA SER A 159 -1.96 -1.44 8.37
C SER A 159 -1.85 -2.96 8.20
N SER A 160 -1.01 -3.63 9.00
CA SER A 160 -0.86 -5.08 9.06
C SER A 160 -1.02 -5.55 10.50
N TYR A 161 -1.94 -6.49 10.74
CA TYR A 161 -2.14 -7.07 12.09
C TYR A 161 -0.93 -7.90 12.53
N PHE A 162 -0.31 -8.62 11.60
CA PHE A 162 0.93 -9.33 11.88
C PHE A 162 2.03 -8.37 12.34
N GLN A 163 2.28 -7.30 11.57
CA GLN A 163 3.28 -6.29 11.92
C GLN A 163 2.93 -5.52 13.20
N LEU A 164 1.64 -5.32 13.50
CA LEU A 164 1.19 -4.73 14.75
C LEU A 164 1.67 -5.52 15.97
N LYS A 165 1.58 -6.86 15.91
CA LYS A 165 2.06 -7.75 16.99
C LYS A 165 3.56 -7.61 17.17
N GLU A 166 4.34 -7.74 16.07
CA GLU A 166 5.80 -7.58 16.10
C GLU A 166 6.23 -6.20 16.64
N LEU A 167 5.58 -5.13 16.19
CA LEU A 167 5.89 -3.77 16.66
C LEU A 167 5.64 -3.60 18.16
N LYS A 168 4.57 -4.19 18.70
CA LYS A 168 4.30 -4.16 20.14
C LYS A 168 5.33 -4.92 20.95
N GLU A 169 5.84 -6.03 20.42
CA GLU A 169 6.90 -6.82 21.05
C GLU A 169 8.24 -6.07 21.04
N ILE A 170 8.60 -5.48 19.90
CA ILE A 170 9.88 -4.74 19.75
C ILE A 170 9.87 -3.40 20.50
N TYR A 171 8.71 -2.75 20.56
CA TYR A 171 8.54 -1.42 21.17
C TYR A 171 7.47 -1.40 22.27
N PRO A 172 7.62 -2.15 23.38
CA PRO A 172 6.58 -2.32 24.39
C PRO A 172 6.16 -1.02 25.09
N CYS A 173 7.06 -0.03 25.14
CA CYS A 173 6.78 1.28 25.76
C CYS A 173 6.13 2.28 24.80
N LYS A 174 5.88 1.94 23.54
CA LYS A 174 5.27 2.81 22.54
C LYS A 174 3.79 2.56 22.36
N LYS A 175 3.08 3.60 21.91
CA LYS A 175 1.70 3.46 21.47
C LYS A 175 1.69 2.95 20.03
N VAL A 176 1.45 1.65 19.85
CA VAL A 176 1.35 1.03 18.53
C VAL A 176 -0.11 0.72 18.22
N LYS A 177 -0.65 1.27 17.14
CA LYS A 177 -2.05 1.10 16.74
C LYS A 177 -2.17 0.64 15.28
N TYR A 178 -3.25 -0.09 15.02
CA TYR A 178 -3.65 -0.44 13.66
C TYR A 178 -4.41 0.73 13.02
N THR A 179 -4.14 0.97 11.73
CA THR A 179 -4.95 1.81 10.85
C THR A 179 -5.33 1.01 9.61
N SER A 180 -6.57 1.13 9.14
CA SER A 180 -7.01 0.42 7.94
C SER A 180 -6.15 0.78 6.73
N PHE A 181 -5.88 -0.21 5.88
CA PHE A 181 -5.15 0.03 4.65
C PHE A 181 -6.04 0.79 3.66
N PRO A 182 -5.58 1.93 3.10
CA PRO A 182 -6.35 2.68 2.10
C PRO A 182 -6.58 1.85 0.83
N SER A 183 -7.77 1.92 0.28
CA SER A 183 -8.11 1.26 -0.98
C SER A 183 -7.30 1.83 -2.16
N LEU A 184 -6.96 0.97 -3.14
CA LEU A 184 -6.39 1.41 -4.41
C LEU A 184 -7.45 1.84 -5.44
N ILE A 185 -8.73 1.83 -5.07
CA ILE A 185 -9.82 2.19 -5.98
C ILE A 185 -9.83 3.71 -6.21
N THR A 186 -9.66 4.09 -7.47
CA THR A 186 -9.73 5.48 -7.94
C THR A 186 -10.97 5.67 -8.84
N SER A 187 -11.38 6.92 -9.08
CA SER A 187 -12.44 7.23 -10.03
C SER A 187 -12.13 6.75 -11.46
N LEU A 188 -10.86 6.77 -11.85
CA LEU A 188 -10.39 6.25 -13.15
C LEU A 188 -10.61 4.73 -13.24
N ILE A 189 -10.31 3.99 -12.16
CA ILE A 189 -10.57 2.55 -12.08
C ILE A 189 -12.07 2.27 -12.14
N ILE A 190 -12.89 3.00 -11.37
CA ILE A 190 -14.34 2.79 -11.31
C ILE A 190 -14.99 2.99 -12.69
N ASN A 191 -14.64 4.09 -13.35
CA ASN A 191 -15.22 4.51 -14.63
C ASN A 191 -14.49 3.95 -15.85
N GLY A 192 -13.39 3.21 -15.63
CA GLY A 192 -12.55 2.66 -16.68
C GLY A 192 -13.31 1.68 -17.59
N LYS A 193 -13.16 1.87 -18.89
CA LYS A 193 -13.81 1.06 -19.95
C LYS A 193 -12.80 0.55 -20.97
N LYS A 194 -11.54 0.89 -20.81
CA LYS A 194 -10.49 0.53 -21.77
C LYS A 194 -10.21 -0.97 -21.68
N MET A 195 -10.30 -1.64 -22.83
CA MET A 195 -9.96 -3.05 -22.96
C MET A 195 -8.49 -3.19 -23.35
N PRO A 196 -7.65 -3.91 -22.59
CA PRO A 196 -6.33 -4.26 -23.06
C PRO A 196 -6.41 -5.14 -24.30
N LEU A 197 -5.62 -4.81 -25.34
CA LEU A 197 -5.64 -5.53 -26.63
C LEU A 197 -5.26 -7.00 -26.45
N GLU A 198 -4.37 -7.30 -25.53
CA GLU A 198 -3.84 -8.62 -25.24
C GLU A 198 -4.91 -9.63 -24.79
N VAL A 199 -6.02 -9.14 -24.25
CA VAL A 199 -7.15 -9.99 -23.79
C VAL A 199 -8.40 -9.82 -24.65
N SER A 200 -8.25 -9.18 -25.81
CA SER A 200 -9.34 -9.03 -26.78
C SER A 200 -9.89 -10.39 -27.19
N GLY A 201 -11.21 -10.52 -27.20
CA GLY A 201 -11.91 -11.77 -27.56
C GLY A 201 -12.00 -12.82 -26.44
N LEU A 202 -11.35 -12.63 -25.28
CA LEU A 202 -11.51 -13.52 -24.13
C LEU A 202 -12.83 -13.25 -23.41
N LYS A 203 -13.62 -14.30 -23.20
CA LYS A 203 -14.87 -14.21 -22.42
C LYS A 203 -14.57 -14.16 -20.92
N GLU A 204 -13.71 -15.05 -20.46
CA GLU A 204 -13.36 -15.23 -19.07
C GLU A 204 -11.95 -15.82 -18.94
N TYR A 205 -11.23 -15.54 -17.84
CA TYR A 205 -9.87 -16.02 -17.60
C TYR A 205 -9.51 -16.05 -16.10
N ILE A 206 -8.39 -16.66 -15.75
CA ILE A 206 -7.74 -16.58 -14.46
C ILE A 206 -6.81 -15.36 -14.49
N LEU A 207 -6.84 -14.50 -13.46
CA LEU A 207 -6.04 -13.27 -13.46
C LEU A 207 -5.03 -13.26 -12.31
N PHE A 208 -3.77 -13.00 -12.63
CA PHE A 208 -2.81 -12.38 -11.71
C PHE A 208 -2.67 -10.90 -12.07
N PHE A 209 -2.76 -10.02 -11.09
CA PHE A 209 -2.63 -8.57 -11.27
C PHE A 209 -1.60 -7.97 -10.32
N GLY A 210 -0.66 -7.19 -10.86
CA GLY A 210 0.37 -6.47 -10.10
C GLY A 210 1.77 -6.62 -10.67
N THR A 211 2.76 -5.95 -10.07
CA THR A 211 4.16 -6.12 -10.49
C THR A 211 4.58 -7.58 -10.38
N VAL A 212 5.40 -8.05 -11.32
CA VAL A 212 5.92 -9.42 -11.31
C VAL A 212 7.30 -9.40 -10.69
N ASP A 213 7.35 -9.77 -9.41
CA ASP A 213 8.55 -9.86 -8.59
C ASP A 213 8.69 -11.29 -7.99
N LYS A 214 9.90 -11.69 -7.63
CA LYS A 214 10.19 -13.04 -7.10
C LYS A 214 9.33 -13.40 -5.88
N TYR A 215 9.13 -12.44 -4.96
CA TYR A 215 8.34 -12.69 -3.75
C TYR A 215 6.85 -12.90 -4.03
N LYS A 216 6.36 -12.49 -5.21
CA LYS A 216 4.97 -12.67 -5.62
C LYS A 216 4.66 -14.05 -6.21
N GLY A 217 5.67 -14.90 -6.38
CA GLY A 217 5.49 -16.31 -6.70
C GLY A 217 4.80 -16.59 -8.03
N VAL A 218 4.92 -15.69 -9.02
CA VAL A 218 4.25 -15.89 -10.33
C VAL A 218 4.79 -17.11 -11.07
N ASP A 219 6.03 -17.49 -10.84
CA ASP A 219 6.63 -18.74 -11.28
C ASP A 219 5.85 -19.97 -10.76
N LEU A 220 5.50 -20.02 -9.48
CA LEU A 220 4.66 -21.08 -8.90
C LEU A 220 3.29 -21.17 -9.60
N LEU A 221 2.71 -20.01 -9.92
CA LEU A 221 1.43 -19.95 -10.62
C LEU A 221 1.53 -20.51 -12.04
N VAL A 222 2.61 -20.18 -12.75
CA VAL A 222 2.85 -20.70 -14.10
C VAL A 222 3.04 -22.20 -14.06
N ASP A 223 3.84 -22.72 -13.14
CA ASP A 223 4.07 -24.16 -12.97
C ASP A 223 2.76 -24.89 -12.65
N ALA A 224 2.01 -24.43 -11.66
CA ALA A 224 0.71 -25.02 -11.30
C ALA A 224 -0.29 -24.98 -12.46
N TYR A 225 -0.31 -23.87 -13.22
CA TYR A 225 -1.18 -23.75 -14.39
C TYR A 225 -0.75 -24.69 -15.54
N CYS A 226 0.56 -24.86 -15.76
CA CYS A 226 1.07 -25.79 -16.78
C CYS A 226 0.72 -27.25 -16.47
N ASN A 227 0.67 -27.63 -15.20
CA ASN A 227 0.31 -28.97 -14.74
C ASN A 227 -1.19 -29.29 -14.92
N LEU A 228 -2.05 -28.27 -15.09
CA LEU A 228 -3.48 -28.49 -15.31
C LEU A 228 -3.73 -29.35 -16.57
N THR A 229 -4.43 -30.46 -16.41
CA THR A 229 -4.81 -31.34 -17.49
C THR A 229 -5.88 -30.75 -18.42
N CYS A 230 -6.75 -29.90 -17.88
CA CYS A 230 -7.79 -29.18 -18.62
C CYS A 230 -7.58 -27.67 -18.50
N LYS A 231 -7.29 -27.03 -19.64
CA LYS A 231 -7.06 -25.58 -19.75
C LYS A 231 -8.26 -24.89 -20.39
N SER A 232 -9.42 -25.02 -19.74
CA SER A 232 -10.66 -24.38 -20.21
C SER A 232 -10.66 -22.86 -20.10
N LEU A 233 -9.80 -22.29 -19.25
CA LEU A 233 -9.59 -20.86 -19.06
C LEU A 233 -8.12 -20.50 -19.30
N LYS A 234 -7.87 -19.40 -19.98
CA LYS A 234 -6.51 -18.87 -20.11
C LYS A 234 -6.05 -18.23 -18.80
N LEU A 235 -4.74 -18.20 -18.55
CA LEU A 235 -4.10 -17.45 -17.48
C LEU A 235 -3.63 -16.11 -18.02
N VAL A 236 -4.08 -15.02 -17.43
CA VAL A 236 -3.63 -13.65 -17.73
C VAL A 236 -2.76 -13.16 -16.59
N ILE A 237 -1.52 -12.77 -16.91
CA ILE A 237 -0.55 -12.20 -15.97
C ILE A 237 -0.36 -10.74 -16.36
N ALA A 238 -1.02 -9.83 -15.64
CA ALA A 238 -1.05 -8.40 -15.95
C ALA A 238 -0.22 -7.58 -14.98
N GLY A 239 0.80 -6.89 -15.49
CA GLY A 239 1.66 -5.99 -14.76
C GLY A 239 3.12 -6.08 -15.16
N ARG A 240 3.86 -5.01 -14.95
CA ARG A 240 5.28 -4.91 -15.28
C ARG A 240 6.14 -5.76 -14.35
N GLY A 241 7.23 -6.33 -14.85
CA GLY A 241 8.22 -7.01 -14.02
C GLY A 241 9.10 -7.98 -14.79
N PHE A 242 9.60 -9.00 -14.11
CA PHE A 242 10.44 -10.02 -14.73
C PHE A 242 9.71 -10.74 -15.86
N ASP A 243 10.45 -11.07 -16.91
CA ASP A 243 9.95 -11.94 -17.94
C ASP A 243 9.89 -13.38 -17.39
N ILE A 244 8.78 -14.02 -17.69
CA ILE A 244 8.54 -15.41 -17.33
C ILE A 244 8.60 -16.17 -18.64
N GLU A 245 9.64 -16.97 -18.81
CA GLU A 245 9.77 -17.83 -19.96
C GLU A 245 8.67 -18.89 -19.90
N THR A 246 7.75 -18.83 -20.86
CA THR A 246 6.71 -19.83 -21.04
C THR A 246 6.37 -19.95 -22.52
N HIS A 247 6.32 -21.18 -23.02
CA HIS A 247 5.88 -21.50 -24.38
C HIS A 247 4.39 -21.92 -24.42
N ASN A 248 3.65 -21.71 -23.32
CA ASN A 248 2.26 -22.11 -23.22
C ASN A 248 1.33 -21.03 -23.78
N GLU A 249 0.75 -21.26 -24.94
CA GLU A 249 -0.17 -20.35 -25.64
C GLU A 249 -1.44 -19.96 -24.84
N ASN A 250 -1.73 -20.70 -23.77
CA ASN A 250 -2.83 -20.38 -22.87
C ASN A 250 -2.43 -19.40 -21.75
N ILE A 251 -1.17 -18.95 -21.72
CA ILE A 251 -0.69 -17.93 -20.79
C ILE A 251 -0.48 -16.62 -21.55
N ILE A 252 -1.24 -15.60 -21.18
CA ILE A 252 -1.14 -14.26 -21.76
C ILE A 252 -0.37 -13.36 -20.80
N ARG A 253 0.75 -12.84 -21.25
CA ARG A 253 1.59 -11.93 -20.48
C ARG A 253 1.41 -10.49 -20.93
N ILE A 254 0.91 -9.61 -20.05
CA ILE A 254 0.81 -8.16 -20.26
C ILE A 254 1.96 -7.52 -19.47
N ASN A 255 3.19 -7.51 -20.05
CA ASN A 255 4.39 -6.99 -19.37
C ASN A 255 4.58 -5.48 -19.56
N ARG A 256 3.68 -4.70 -19.02
CA ARG A 256 3.72 -3.24 -19.00
C ARG A 256 3.01 -2.69 -17.76
N PHE A 257 3.09 -1.40 -17.55
CA PHE A 257 2.19 -0.73 -16.62
C PHE A 257 0.74 -0.85 -17.14
N ILE A 258 -0.16 -1.26 -16.26
CA ILE A 258 -1.60 -1.32 -16.57
C ILE A 258 -2.21 0.03 -16.20
N GLU A 259 -2.85 0.67 -17.16
CA GLU A 259 -3.51 1.95 -16.95
C GLU A 259 -4.76 1.76 -16.07
N ASP A 260 -5.06 2.74 -15.23
CA ASP A 260 -6.21 2.67 -14.30
C ASP A 260 -7.53 2.37 -15.04
N GLU A 261 -7.70 2.92 -16.25
CA GLU A 261 -8.87 2.71 -17.10
C GLU A 261 -9.02 1.26 -17.60
N GLU A 262 -7.95 0.47 -17.60
CA GLU A 262 -7.93 -0.94 -18.01
C GLU A 262 -8.28 -1.89 -16.87
N VAL A 263 -8.07 -1.45 -15.61
CA VAL A 263 -8.21 -2.30 -14.42
C VAL A 263 -9.61 -2.89 -14.30
N ALA A 264 -10.65 -2.04 -14.48
CA ALA A 264 -12.03 -2.51 -14.38
C ALA A 264 -12.35 -3.63 -15.38
N TYR A 265 -11.86 -3.52 -16.62
CA TYR A 265 -12.07 -4.57 -17.62
C TYR A 265 -11.41 -5.87 -17.20
N LEU A 266 -10.13 -5.83 -16.79
CA LEU A 266 -9.38 -7.00 -16.37
C LEU A 266 -10.06 -7.73 -15.20
N PHE A 267 -10.45 -6.99 -14.17
CA PHE A 267 -11.08 -7.61 -13.01
C PHE A 267 -12.50 -8.11 -13.31
N LYS A 268 -13.33 -7.38 -14.02
CA LYS A 268 -14.71 -7.80 -14.37
C LYS A 268 -14.72 -9.11 -15.17
N LYS A 269 -13.78 -9.29 -16.08
CA LYS A 269 -13.66 -10.49 -16.92
C LYS A 269 -12.94 -11.66 -16.27
N ALA A 270 -12.25 -11.43 -15.16
CA ALA A 270 -11.63 -12.52 -14.42
C ALA A 270 -12.69 -13.41 -13.76
N LYS A 271 -12.56 -14.75 -13.88
CA LYS A 271 -13.35 -15.72 -13.12
C LYS A 271 -12.96 -15.69 -11.64
N PHE A 272 -11.66 -15.73 -11.39
CA PHE A 272 -11.07 -15.52 -10.08
C PHE A 272 -9.66 -14.94 -10.22
N ILE A 273 -9.13 -14.43 -9.10
CA ILE A 273 -7.81 -13.81 -9.01
C ILE A 273 -6.87 -14.78 -8.28
N VAL A 274 -5.59 -14.82 -8.66
CA VAL A 274 -4.58 -15.63 -7.95
C VAL A 274 -3.44 -14.76 -7.47
N TYR A 275 -3.13 -14.84 -6.17
CA TYR A 275 -2.01 -14.18 -5.52
C TYR A 275 -1.10 -15.21 -4.81
N PRO A 276 -0.14 -15.81 -5.53
CA PRO A 276 0.70 -16.89 -5.02
C PRO A 276 1.93 -16.37 -4.26
N TYR A 277 1.75 -15.35 -3.45
CA TYR A 277 2.84 -14.63 -2.81
C TYR A 277 3.61 -15.53 -1.82
N ARG A 278 4.94 -15.42 -1.84
CA ARG A 278 5.82 -16.05 -0.85
C ARG A 278 5.89 -15.25 0.44
N SER A 279 5.77 -13.93 0.32
CA SER A 279 5.71 -13.01 1.46
C SER A 279 5.03 -11.71 1.07
N ALA A 280 4.37 -11.08 2.01
CA ALA A 280 3.91 -9.69 1.91
C ALA A 280 3.62 -9.15 3.31
N THR A 281 4.00 -7.91 3.57
CA THR A 281 3.58 -7.18 4.77
C THR A 281 2.20 -6.57 4.54
N MET A 282 2.01 -5.94 3.38
CA MET A 282 0.77 -5.32 2.93
C MET A 282 0.67 -5.40 1.41
N SER A 283 -0.55 -5.43 0.86
CA SER A 283 -0.76 -5.37 -0.58
C SER A 283 -2.11 -4.75 -0.92
N GLY A 284 -2.09 -3.64 -1.63
CA GLY A 284 -3.31 -2.94 -2.05
C GLY A 284 -4.13 -3.67 -3.11
N VAL A 285 -3.55 -4.65 -3.82
CA VAL A 285 -4.25 -5.34 -4.92
C VAL A 285 -5.45 -6.17 -4.43
N LEU A 286 -5.48 -6.57 -3.16
CA LEU A 286 -6.61 -7.28 -2.57
C LEU A 286 -7.87 -6.40 -2.52
N SER A 287 -7.70 -5.07 -2.34
CA SER A 287 -8.81 -4.12 -2.37
C SER A 287 -9.52 -4.08 -3.73
N LEU A 288 -8.76 -4.26 -4.83
CA LEU A 288 -9.31 -4.36 -6.18
C LEU A 288 -10.18 -5.62 -6.34
N ALA A 289 -9.65 -6.77 -5.91
CA ALA A 289 -10.39 -8.03 -6.00
C ALA A 289 -11.72 -7.97 -5.23
N TYR A 290 -11.70 -7.41 -4.03
CA TYR A 290 -12.91 -7.25 -3.21
C TYR A 290 -13.90 -6.25 -3.80
N TYR A 291 -13.41 -5.10 -4.31
CA TYR A 291 -14.27 -4.11 -4.96
C TYR A 291 -15.03 -4.68 -6.16
N PHE A 292 -14.35 -5.50 -6.98
CA PHE A 292 -14.97 -6.15 -8.13
C PHE A 292 -15.66 -7.49 -7.77
N ASN A 293 -15.86 -7.78 -6.50
CA ASN A 293 -16.51 -9.00 -6.00
C ASN A 293 -15.93 -10.28 -6.61
N LYS A 294 -14.59 -10.39 -6.61
CA LYS A 294 -13.92 -11.55 -7.18
C LYS A 294 -13.46 -12.53 -6.10
N LYS A 295 -13.60 -13.82 -6.41
CA LYS A 295 -12.96 -14.88 -5.64
C LYS A 295 -11.47 -14.75 -5.78
N VAL A 296 -10.74 -14.92 -4.69
CA VAL A 296 -9.28 -14.84 -4.63
C VAL A 296 -8.73 -16.17 -4.19
N LEU A 297 -7.77 -16.71 -4.92
CA LEU A 297 -6.92 -17.81 -4.49
C LEU A 297 -5.59 -17.23 -4.05
N ALA A 298 -5.26 -17.35 -2.77
CA ALA A 298 -4.07 -16.73 -2.20
C ALA A 298 -3.29 -17.72 -1.33
N SER A 299 -1.97 -17.50 -1.22
CA SER A 299 -1.10 -18.30 -0.34
C SER A 299 -1.39 -18.05 1.15
N THR A 300 -1.13 -19.06 2.01
CA THR A 300 -1.19 -18.94 3.47
C THR A 300 0.01 -18.14 3.97
N ILE A 301 -0.07 -16.81 3.84
CA ILE A 301 0.85 -15.86 4.46
C ILE A 301 0.05 -14.93 5.38
N PRO A 302 0.67 -14.38 6.45
CA PRO A 302 -0.04 -13.59 7.45
C PRO A 302 -0.93 -12.49 6.87
N PHE A 303 -0.47 -11.80 5.83
CA PHE A 303 -1.25 -10.75 5.18
C PHE A 303 -2.59 -11.25 4.61
N PHE A 304 -2.60 -12.38 3.90
CA PHE A 304 -3.84 -12.92 3.33
C PHE A 304 -4.71 -13.59 4.39
N GLU A 305 -4.10 -14.21 5.42
CA GLU A 305 -4.85 -14.79 6.54
C GLU A 305 -5.56 -13.72 7.36
N ASP A 306 -4.87 -12.61 7.68
CA ASP A 306 -5.43 -11.49 8.44
C ASP A 306 -6.57 -10.76 7.70
N ASN A 307 -6.56 -10.77 6.35
CA ASN A 307 -7.55 -10.10 5.51
C ASN A 307 -8.49 -11.08 4.79
N ALA A 308 -8.49 -12.36 5.17
CA ALA A 308 -9.35 -13.36 4.56
C ALA A 308 -10.82 -13.13 4.91
N THR A 309 -11.67 -13.21 3.89
CA THR A 309 -13.13 -13.25 4.01
C THR A 309 -13.64 -14.49 3.27
N LEU A 310 -14.95 -14.65 3.14
CA LEU A 310 -15.54 -15.69 2.29
C LEU A 310 -15.05 -15.61 0.83
N ASN A 311 -14.48 -14.47 0.42
CA ASN A 311 -13.96 -14.29 -0.94
C ASN A 311 -12.59 -14.91 -1.15
N VAL A 312 -11.87 -15.32 -0.09
CA VAL A 312 -10.52 -15.88 -0.19
C VAL A 312 -10.52 -17.37 0.04
N VAL A 313 -9.90 -18.10 -0.88
CA VAL A 313 -9.52 -19.49 -0.73
C VAL A 313 -8.01 -19.53 -0.52
N LEU A 314 -7.57 -20.11 0.58
CA LEU A 314 -6.15 -20.19 0.90
C LEU A 314 -5.56 -21.51 0.40
N PHE A 315 -4.34 -21.43 -0.13
CA PHE A 315 -3.51 -22.60 -0.45
C PHE A 315 -2.16 -22.49 0.29
N LYS A 316 -1.53 -23.61 0.56
CA LYS A 316 -0.27 -23.64 1.32
C LYS A 316 0.85 -22.95 0.54
N VAL A 317 1.53 -22.00 1.18
CA VAL A 317 2.62 -21.22 0.58
C VAL A 317 3.71 -22.13 0.01
N ASN A 318 4.20 -21.84 -1.20
CA ASN A 318 5.20 -22.61 -1.95
C ASN A 318 4.78 -24.07 -2.31
N ASP A 319 3.51 -24.42 -2.22
CA ASP A 319 2.99 -25.75 -2.55
C ASP A 319 2.25 -25.71 -3.90
N ILE A 320 2.92 -26.18 -4.95
CA ILE A 320 2.40 -26.17 -6.32
C ILE A 320 1.21 -27.12 -6.46
N ASP A 321 1.23 -28.26 -5.79
CA ASP A 321 0.17 -29.29 -5.89
C ASP A 321 -1.12 -28.78 -5.22
N ASP A 322 -0.99 -28.11 -4.06
CA ASP A 322 -2.15 -27.51 -3.40
C ASP A 322 -2.72 -26.33 -4.22
N LEU A 323 -1.85 -25.50 -4.82
CA LEU A 323 -2.25 -24.42 -5.73
C LEU A 323 -3.02 -25.00 -6.93
N GLU A 324 -2.48 -26.01 -7.61
CA GLU A 324 -3.11 -26.68 -8.73
C GLU A 324 -4.48 -27.26 -8.34
N ARG A 325 -4.55 -27.99 -7.24
CA ARG A 325 -5.78 -28.60 -6.74
C ARG A 325 -6.87 -27.57 -6.47
N LYS A 326 -6.51 -26.45 -5.81
CA LYS A 326 -7.42 -25.34 -5.53
C LYS A 326 -7.82 -24.59 -6.80
N MET A 327 -6.90 -24.39 -7.74
CA MET A 327 -7.23 -23.84 -9.07
C MET A 327 -8.26 -24.70 -9.80
N LYS A 328 -8.06 -26.03 -9.85
CA LYS A 328 -9.04 -26.96 -10.43
C LYS A 328 -10.42 -26.80 -9.81
N SER A 329 -10.49 -26.74 -8.48
CA SER A 329 -11.77 -26.55 -7.77
C SER A 329 -12.48 -25.26 -8.18
N LEU A 330 -11.73 -24.14 -8.35
CA LEU A 330 -12.30 -22.85 -8.77
C LEU A 330 -12.66 -22.80 -10.26
N ILE A 331 -11.91 -23.49 -11.11
CA ILE A 331 -12.20 -23.57 -12.55
C ILE A 331 -13.53 -24.29 -12.80
N PHE A 332 -13.77 -25.41 -12.11
CA PHE A 332 -14.96 -26.23 -12.31
C PHE A 332 -16.13 -25.86 -11.39
N GLY A 333 -15.90 -25.01 -10.40
CA GLY A 333 -16.95 -24.49 -9.53
C GLY A 333 -18.00 -23.69 -10.30
N LYS A 334 -19.28 -24.11 -10.21
CA LYS A 334 -20.37 -23.48 -10.96
C LYS A 334 -20.77 -22.11 -10.41
N ASN A 335 -20.74 -21.94 -9.08
CA ASN A 335 -21.06 -20.68 -8.41
C ASN A 335 -20.01 -20.39 -7.34
N LEU A 336 -19.12 -19.45 -7.63
CA LEU A 336 -18.17 -18.98 -6.64
C LEU A 336 -18.88 -17.97 -5.74
N SER A 337 -19.38 -18.44 -4.61
CA SER A 337 -20.00 -17.56 -3.59
C SER A 337 -19.01 -16.48 -3.17
N VAL A 338 -19.41 -15.21 -3.25
CA VAL A 338 -18.65 -14.05 -2.80
C VAL A 338 -19.52 -13.23 -1.84
N ASP A 339 -18.86 -12.63 -0.86
CA ASP A 339 -19.49 -11.67 0.04
C ASP A 339 -19.25 -10.26 -0.48
N PRO A 340 -20.29 -9.56 -0.99
CA PRO A 340 -20.16 -8.22 -1.55
C PRO A 340 -19.83 -7.15 -0.50
N THR A 341 -20.00 -7.44 0.79
CA THR A 341 -19.70 -6.52 1.89
C THR A 341 -18.23 -6.48 2.26
N SER A 342 -17.44 -7.47 1.82
CA SER A 342 -16.02 -7.61 2.15
C SER A 342 -15.22 -6.35 1.86
N TYR A 343 -15.48 -5.68 0.72
CA TYR A 343 -14.80 -4.44 0.37
C TYR A 343 -15.09 -3.33 1.40
N LEU A 344 -16.35 -3.08 1.70
CA LEU A 344 -16.75 -2.01 2.61
C LEU A 344 -16.23 -2.25 4.03
N ASN A 345 -16.25 -3.50 4.49
CA ASN A 345 -15.82 -3.87 5.83
C ASN A 345 -14.31 -3.71 6.05
N ILE A 346 -13.49 -3.94 5.02
CA ILE A 346 -12.03 -3.91 5.15
C ILE A 346 -11.42 -2.64 4.56
N TYR A 347 -11.87 -2.21 3.38
CA TYR A 347 -11.28 -1.12 2.59
C TYR A 347 -12.22 0.08 2.40
N GLY A 348 -13.41 0.05 3.02
CA GLY A 348 -14.38 1.15 2.89
C GLY A 348 -13.86 2.46 3.47
N GLU A 349 -14.25 3.59 2.87
CA GLU A 349 -13.83 4.92 3.32
C GLU A 349 -14.20 5.17 4.78
N GLY A 350 -15.40 4.74 5.21
CA GLY A 350 -15.83 4.85 6.61
C GLY A 350 -14.96 4.03 7.57
N THR A 351 -14.56 2.81 7.17
CA THR A 351 -13.65 1.96 7.97
C THR A 351 -12.29 2.64 8.12
N LEU A 352 -11.76 3.19 7.04
CA LEU A 352 -10.51 3.96 7.04
C LEU A 352 -10.59 5.16 8.00
N ILE A 353 -11.59 6.02 7.81
CA ILE A 353 -11.81 7.24 8.61
C ILE A 353 -11.94 6.89 10.10
N ASN A 354 -12.73 5.87 10.44
CA ASN A 354 -12.93 5.46 11.84
C ASN A 354 -11.64 4.92 12.47
N SER A 355 -10.79 4.23 11.70
CA SER A 355 -9.50 3.75 12.20
C SER A 355 -8.57 4.92 12.58
N TYR A 356 -8.55 5.99 11.78
CA TYR A 356 -7.79 7.21 12.08
C TYR A 356 -8.44 8.03 13.21
N TRP A 357 -9.78 8.09 13.27
CA TRP A 357 -10.46 8.72 14.41
C TRP A 357 -10.06 8.07 15.73
N GLY A 358 -10.15 6.74 15.83
CA GLY A 358 -9.70 6.00 17.01
C GLY A 358 -8.21 6.14 17.33
N LEU A 359 -7.38 6.49 16.32
CA LEU A 359 -5.97 6.80 16.53
C LEU A 359 -5.78 8.11 17.29
N TYR A 360 -6.48 9.19 16.89
CA TYR A 360 -6.28 10.53 17.39
C TYR A 360 -7.21 10.92 18.56
N ASP A 361 -8.29 10.20 18.82
CA ASP A 361 -9.26 10.52 19.87
C ASP A 361 -8.64 10.45 21.29
N CYS A 362 -7.69 9.56 21.51
CA CYS A 362 -6.96 9.46 22.77
C CYS A 362 -6.11 10.69 23.15
N LEU A 363 -6.03 11.73 22.31
CA LEU A 363 -5.31 12.98 22.62
C LEU A 363 -6.06 13.86 23.62
N LEU A 364 -7.37 13.68 23.79
CA LEU A 364 -8.20 14.51 24.70
C LEU A 364 -7.94 14.25 26.20
N TYR A 365 -7.39 13.08 26.55
CA TYR A 365 -7.17 12.70 27.97
C TYR A 365 -5.76 12.97 28.50
N THR A 366 -4.89 13.65 27.75
CA THR A 366 -3.50 13.93 28.16
C THR A 366 -3.18 15.41 28.36
N SER A 367 -4.15 16.30 28.28
CA SER A 367 -3.99 17.65 28.77
C SER A 367 -4.08 17.62 30.29
N PRO A 368 -3.03 18.01 31.06
CA PRO A 368 -3.17 18.18 32.49
C PRO A 368 -4.24 19.24 32.74
N SER A 369 -5.19 18.91 33.61
CA SER A 369 -6.13 19.90 34.15
C SER A 369 -5.35 21.09 34.71
N PRO A 370 -5.74 22.33 34.43
CA PRO A 370 -5.05 23.51 35.04
C PRO A 370 -5.39 23.67 36.52
N ARG A 371 -5.51 22.58 37.25
CA ARG A 371 -5.70 22.58 38.70
C ARG A 371 -5.00 21.34 39.26
N ASP A 372 -3.75 21.55 39.60
CA ASP A 372 -3.08 21.05 40.80
C ASP A 372 -1.72 21.77 40.92
#